data_cf35c843efecbb2c76c39b8c0df025aa
#
_entry.id   cf35c843efecbb2c76c39b8c0df025aa
#
_cell.length_a   1.000
_cell.length_b   1.000
_cell.length_c   1.000
_cell.angle_alpha   90.00
_cell.angle_beta   90.00
_cell.angle_gamma   90.00
#
_symmetry.space_group_name_H-M   'P 1'
#
loop_
_entity.id
_entity.type
_entity.pdbx_description
1 polymer ?
#
loop_
_entity_poly.entity_id
_entity_poly.type
_entity_poly.pdbx_seq_one_letter_code
_entity_poly.pdbx_strand_id
1 'polypeptide(L)'
;MITRRTLMGSLVPALAAARLAGKGRHVVFVVGDQEYRSEESMPAFAKMLEAHHGFRCTLVLPRNPQTGEVDPGVSDNLVGLEALDKADLMVMFLRFQELPDAQMKHIIDYAEAGRPIVALRTSTHAFNYQKNLASPYARYSFRSREFEGGFGRQVLGETWINHYGVHQQESTRGVPAPGMERHPILRGVKDVWGPSDVYAITTLTGDSKPILLGQVLAGMEPTSPPNPAKKLVPVAWIKSYKGARVFTTTMGHPGDFANDGFRRMMVNACYWALGMESKIPRRAKVDFTVPYNPSPIGFRKRK
;
A
#
# COMPACT_ATOMS: atom_id res chain seq x y z
N MET A 1 -65.58 -32.58 -21.37
CA MET A 1 -64.95 -32.14 -20.12
C MET A 1 -63.44 -32.30 -20.31
N ILE A 2 -62.71 -31.26 -20.58
CA ILE A 2 -61.26 -31.27 -20.76
C ILE A 2 -60.66 -30.43 -19.64
N THR A 3 -60.00 -31.11 -18.72
CA THR A 3 -59.33 -30.46 -17.58
C THR A 3 -57.95 -29.93 -17.99
N ARG A 4 -57.76 -28.61 -17.94
CA ARG A 4 -56.47 -27.96 -18.10
C ARG A 4 -55.63 -28.13 -16.83
N ARG A 5 -54.50 -28.84 -16.92
CA ARG A 5 -53.43 -28.85 -15.90
C ARG A 5 -52.53 -27.65 -16.15
N THR A 6 -52.55 -26.72 -15.22
CA THR A 6 -51.61 -25.59 -15.16
C THR A 6 -50.28 -26.09 -14.58
N LEU A 7 -49.23 -26.14 -15.38
CA LEU A 7 -47.86 -26.32 -14.89
C LEU A 7 -47.37 -24.97 -14.33
N MET A 8 -47.26 -24.89 -13.00
CA MET A 8 -46.49 -23.87 -12.34
C MET A 8 -45.00 -24.20 -12.47
N GLY A 9 -44.29 -23.56 -13.38
CA GLY A 9 -42.85 -23.63 -13.45
C GLY A 9 -42.25 -22.77 -12.36
N SER A 10 -41.60 -23.39 -11.37
CA SER A 10 -40.81 -22.69 -10.36
C SER A 10 -39.54 -22.12 -11.00
N LEU A 11 -39.52 -20.81 -11.22
CA LEU A 11 -38.29 -20.08 -11.53
C LEU A 11 -37.42 -20.01 -10.25
N VAL A 12 -36.45 -20.90 -10.15
CA VAL A 12 -35.34 -20.76 -9.19
C VAL A 12 -34.42 -19.68 -9.77
N PRO A 13 -34.23 -18.53 -9.10
CA PRO A 13 -33.24 -17.58 -9.56
C PRO A 13 -31.85 -18.21 -9.35
N ALA A 14 -31.17 -18.51 -10.45
CA ALA A 14 -29.77 -18.85 -10.43
C ALA A 14 -28.99 -17.64 -9.90
N LEU A 15 -28.61 -17.67 -8.62
CA LEU A 15 -27.58 -16.76 -8.10
C LEU A 15 -26.30 -17.11 -8.86
N ALA A 16 -26.02 -16.32 -9.90
CA ALA A 16 -24.72 -16.31 -10.54
C ALA A 16 -23.73 -15.80 -9.48
N ALA A 17 -22.97 -16.71 -8.88
CA ALA A 17 -21.88 -16.36 -8.01
C ALA A 17 -20.95 -15.43 -8.79
N ALA A 18 -20.93 -14.16 -8.43
CA ALA A 18 -20.07 -13.17 -9.05
C ALA A 18 -18.64 -13.68 -8.95
N ARG A 19 -18.01 -14.02 -10.08
CA ARG A 19 -16.61 -14.46 -10.09
C ARG A 19 -15.76 -13.33 -9.53
N LEU A 20 -15.06 -13.59 -8.44
CA LEU A 20 -14.15 -12.62 -7.83
C LEU A 20 -13.09 -12.22 -8.85
N ALA A 21 -12.97 -10.92 -9.11
CA ALA A 21 -12.21 -10.39 -10.24
C ALA A 21 -10.69 -10.63 -10.11
N GLY A 22 -10.18 -10.72 -8.87
CA GLY A 22 -8.76 -11.00 -8.57
C GLY A 22 -8.39 -12.48 -8.56
N LYS A 23 -9.33 -13.39 -8.87
CA LYS A 23 -9.13 -14.83 -8.74
C LYS A 23 -7.87 -15.31 -9.47
N GLY A 24 -6.98 -15.95 -8.71
CA GLY A 24 -5.73 -16.51 -9.21
C GLY A 24 -4.55 -15.54 -9.23
N ARG A 25 -4.74 -14.22 -9.06
CA ARG A 25 -3.63 -13.27 -8.97
C ARG A 25 -2.94 -13.36 -7.61
N HIS A 26 -1.62 -13.47 -7.65
CA HIS A 26 -0.79 -13.59 -6.44
C HIS A 26 -0.22 -12.24 -6.02
N VAL A 27 -0.62 -11.79 -4.85
CA VAL A 27 -0.14 -10.55 -4.22
C VAL A 27 0.78 -10.92 -3.07
N VAL A 28 2.02 -10.47 -3.13
CA VAL A 28 2.99 -10.65 -2.05
C VAL A 28 3.14 -9.34 -1.29
N PHE A 29 2.85 -9.39 0.00
CA PHE A 29 3.03 -8.29 0.93
C PHE A 29 4.40 -8.39 1.57
N VAL A 30 5.25 -7.40 1.32
CA VAL A 30 6.57 -7.27 1.95
C VAL A 30 6.46 -6.21 3.04
N VAL A 31 6.47 -6.67 4.29
CA VAL A 31 6.12 -5.89 5.47
C VAL A 31 7.31 -5.82 6.41
N GLY A 32 7.61 -4.64 6.93
CA GLY A 32 8.76 -4.42 7.83
C GLY A 32 8.88 -2.97 8.23
N ASP A 33 7.88 -2.47 8.96
CA ASP A 33 7.90 -1.13 9.55
C ASP A 33 7.83 -1.25 11.07
N GLN A 34 8.76 -0.61 11.76
CA GLN A 34 8.88 -0.72 13.22
C GLN A 34 7.99 0.28 13.98
N GLU A 35 7.31 1.18 13.25
CA GLU A 35 6.60 2.33 13.84
C GLU A 35 5.10 2.29 13.62
N TYR A 36 4.65 2.02 12.36
CA TYR A 36 3.26 2.22 11.92
C TYR A 36 2.42 0.95 11.89
N ARG A 37 2.74 -0.06 12.68
CA ARG A 37 1.93 -1.30 12.82
C ARG A 37 1.59 -1.98 11.50
N SER A 38 2.54 -1.97 10.57
CA SER A 38 2.36 -2.66 9.30
C SER A 38 2.10 -4.15 9.48
N GLU A 39 2.63 -4.75 10.54
CA GLU A 39 2.39 -6.14 10.96
C GLU A 39 0.94 -6.41 11.41
N GLU A 40 0.15 -5.36 11.67
CA GLU A 40 -1.28 -5.45 12.01
C GLU A 40 -2.17 -5.09 10.82
N SER A 41 -1.85 -3.99 10.12
CA SER A 41 -2.67 -3.47 9.02
C SER A 41 -2.57 -4.31 7.74
N MET A 42 -1.38 -4.79 7.38
CA MET A 42 -1.20 -5.55 6.14
C MET A 42 -1.85 -6.93 6.16
N PRO A 43 -1.80 -7.72 7.24
CA PRO A 43 -2.57 -8.96 7.34
C PRO A 43 -4.08 -8.73 7.23
N ALA A 44 -4.62 -7.69 7.87
CA ALA A 44 -6.04 -7.37 7.79
C ALA A 44 -6.45 -6.97 6.36
N PHE A 45 -5.61 -6.18 5.68
CA PHE A 45 -5.81 -5.79 4.29
C PHE A 45 -5.70 -6.99 3.33
N ALA A 46 -4.73 -7.88 3.53
CA ALA A 46 -4.59 -9.10 2.74
C ALA A 46 -5.84 -9.99 2.83
N LYS A 47 -6.34 -10.24 4.04
CA LYS A 47 -7.58 -11.02 4.25
C LYS A 47 -8.80 -10.38 3.57
N MET A 48 -8.89 -9.05 3.56
CA MET A 48 -9.95 -8.32 2.84
C MET A 48 -9.84 -8.55 1.33
N LEU A 49 -8.63 -8.45 0.76
CA LEU A 49 -8.39 -8.72 -0.67
C LEU A 49 -8.76 -10.17 -1.04
N GLU A 50 -8.42 -11.13 -0.21
CA GLU A 50 -8.78 -12.53 -0.43
C GLU A 50 -10.29 -12.73 -0.41
N ALA A 51 -10.95 -12.26 0.64
CA ALA A 51 -12.36 -12.51 0.87
C ALA A 51 -13.29 -11.78 -0.11
N HIS A 52 -12.97 -10.54 -0.48
CA HIS A 52 -13.86 -9.72 -1.29
C HIS A 52 -13.44 -9.61 -2.75
N HIS A 53 -12.18 -9.87 -3.06
CA HIS A 53 -11.63 -9.66 -4.40
C HIS A 53 -11.02 -10.92 -5.02
N GLY A 54 -10.83 -11.99 -4.23
CA GLY A 54 -10.35 -13.29 -4.69
C GLY A 54 -8.87 -13.31 -5.07
N PHE A 55 -8.09 -12.36 -4.59
CA PHE A 55 -6.64 -12.42 -4.68
C PHE A 55 -6.11 -13.57 -3.81
N ARG A 56 -4.95 -14.10 -4.14
CA ARG A 56 -4.17 -14.98 -3.29
C ARG A 56 -3.05 -14.16 -2.66
N CYS A 57 -3.00 -14.06 -1.34
CA CYS A 57 -2.05 -13.21 -0.65
C CYS A 57 -0.99 -14.03 0.10
N THR A 58 0.26 -13.59 0.03
CA THR A 58 1.36 -14.09 0.86
C THR A 58 1.93 -12.94 1.66
N LEU A 59 2.14 -13.16 2.96
CA LEU A 59 2.72 -12.18 3.87
C LEU A 59 4.16 -12.55 4.18
N VAL A 60 5.09 -11.66 3.85
CA VAL A 60 6.49 -11.71 4.25
C VAL A 60 6.67 -10.70 5.38
N LEU A 61 6.94 -11.19 6.58
CA LEU A 61 7.02 -10.41 7.82
C LEU A 61 8.42 -10.51 8.43
N PRO A 62 8.87 -9.50 9.16
CA PRO A 62 10.14 -9.55 9.87
C PRO A 62 10.08 -10.63 10.96
N ARG A 63 11.14 -11.43 11.06
CA ARG A 63 11.24 -12.51 12.01
C ARG A 63 12.50 -12.41 12.82
N ASN A 64 12.36 -12.69 14.09
CA ASN A 64 13.51 -12.88 14.98
C ASN A 64 14.34 -14.08 14.47
N PRO A 65 15.62 -13.92 14.17
CA PRO A 65 16.44 -15.00 13.59
C PRO A 65 16.73 -16.15 14.56
N GLN A 66 16.57 -15.94 15.87
CA GLN A 66 16.78 -16.95 16.91
C GLN A 66 15.52 -17.77 17.19
N THR A 67 14.36 -17.10 17.27
CA THR A 67 13.09 -17.76 17.64
C THR A 67 12.20 -18.11 16.45
N GLY A 68 12.40 -17.46 15.29
CA GLY A 68 11.54 -17.59 14.12
C GLY A 68 10.19 -16.86 14.24
N GLU A 69 9.91 -16.24 15.40
CA GLU A 69 8.67 -15.51 15.63
C GLU A 69 8.65 -14.17 14.86
N VAL A 70 7.44 -13.67 14.56
CA VAL A 70 7.27 -12.34 13.99
C VAL A 70 7.73 -11.29 15.00
N ASP A 71 8.69 -10.47 14.60
CA ASP A 71 9.25 -9.40 15.42
C ASP A 71 9.37 -8.11 14.60
N PRO A 72 8.43 -7.16 14.75
CA PRO A 72 8.47 -5.88 14.03
C PRO A 72 9.71 -5.03 14.30
N GLY A 73 10.46 -5.30 15.38
CA GLY A 73 11.72 -4.63 15.69
C GLY A 73 12.91 -5.07 14.80
N VAL A 74 12.77 -6.19 14.09
CA VAL A 74 13.80 -6.71 13.19
C VAL A 74 13.77 -5.97 11.86
N SER A 75 14.92 -5.47 11.39
CA SER A 75 15.07 -4.74 10.13
C SER A 75 16.07 -5.39 9.15
N ASP A 76 16.52 -6.59 9.47
CA ASP A 76 17.56 -7.30 8.73
C ASP A 76 17.18 -8.77 8.41
N ASN A 77 15.91 -9.16 8.59
CA ASN A 77 15.47 -10.52 8.32
C ASN A 77 13.99 -10.61 7.92
N LEU A 78 13.74 -10.70 6.60
CA LEU A 78 12.43 -10.93 6.00
C LEU A 78 12.40 -12.32 5.36
N VAL A 79 11.82 -13.29 6.05
CA VAL A 79 11.78 -14.68 5.58
C VAL A 79 10.62 -14.91 4.63
N GLY A 80 10.89 -15.55 3.46
CA GLY A 80 9.86 -15.88 2.47
C GLY A 80 9.83 -14.93 1.26
N LEU A 81 10.85 -14.10 1.07
CA LEU A 81 10.95 -13.16 -0.07
C LEU A 81 11.00 -13.86 -1.42
N GLU A 82 11.38 -15.15 -1.50
CA GLU A 82 11.30 -15.97 -2.71
C GLU A 82 9.88 -16.08 -3.30
N ALA A 83 8.85 -15.77 -2.51
CA ALA A 83 7.47 -15.67 -3.00
C ALA A 83 7.32 -14.59 -4.09
N LEU A 84 8.19 -13.57 -4.10
CA LEU A 84 8.22 -12.53 -5.13
C LEU A 84 8.55 -13.09 -6.52
N ASP A 85 9.28 -14.18 -6.62
CA ASP A 85 9.70 -14.75 -7.91
C ASP A 85 8.49 -15.10 -8.79
N LYS A 86 7.37 -15.44 -8.17
CA LYS A 86 6.09 -15.83 -8.82
C LYS A 86 4.93 -14.87 -8.52
N ALA A 87 5.18 -13.71 -7.91
CA ALA A 87 4.14 -12.75 -7.58
C ALA A 87 3.65 -12.00 -8.82
N ASP A 88 2.36 -11.73 -8.90
CA ASP A 88 1.80 -10.81 -9.89
C ASP A 88 1.92 -9.35 -9.42
N LEU A 89 1.88 -9.10 -8.12
CA LEU A 89 1.96 -7.77 -7.49
C LEU A 89 2.74 -7.83 -6.19
N MET A 90 3.66 -6.88 -5.98
CA MET A 90 4.27 -6.59 -4.69
C MET A 90 3.54 -5.42 -4.01
N VAL A 91 3.05 -5.64 -2.79
CA VAL A 91 2.60 -4.58 -1.89
C VAL A 91 3.67 -4.42 -0.83
N MET A 92 4.29 -3.24 -0.73
CA MET A 92 5.37 -3.03 0.21
C MET A 92 5.06 -1.96 1.25
N PHE A 93 5.41 -2.27 2.51
CA PHE A 93 5.34 -1.37 3.63
C PHE A 93 6.59 -1.60 4.51
N LEU A 94 7.68 -0.98 4.08
CA LEU A 94 9.01 -1.17 4.65
C LEU A 94 9.55 0.14 5.24
N ARG A 95 10.44 0.02 6.23
CA ARG A 95 11.14 1.15 6.83
C ARG A 95 12.56 0.74 7.25
N PHE A 96 13.55 1.47 6.73
CA PHE A 96 14.97 1.36 7.10
C PHE A 96 15.50 -0.06 7.19
N GLN A 97 15.11 -0.91 6.24
CA GLN A 97 15.62 -2.27 6.18
C GLN A 97 17.07 -2.28 5.69
N GLU A 98 17.87 -3.15 6.31
CA GLU A 98 19.24 -3.49 5.89
C GLU A 98 19.32 -5.01 5.72
N LEU A 99 18.71 -5.51 4.65
CA LEU A 99 18.57 -6.96 4.42
C LEU A 99 19.88 -7.58 3.94
N PRO A 100 20.14 -8.85 4.29
CA PRO A 100 21.19 -9.64 3.64
C PRO A 100 21.01 -9.65 2.12
N ASP A 101 22.14 -9.72 1.39
CA ASP A 101 22.14 -9.65 -0.08
C ASP A 101 21.21 -10.69 -0.73
N ALA A 102 21.18 -11.91 -0.21
CA ALA A 102 20.30 -12.96 -0.72
C ALA A 102 18.82 -12.61 -0.61
N GLN A 103 18.42 -11.91 0.47
CA GLN A 103 17.04 -11.45 0.68
C GLN A 103 16.73 -10.22 -0.18
N MET A 104 17.63 -9.24 -0.19
CA MET A 104 17.45 -8.00 -0.95
C MET A 104 17.36 -8.28 -2.46
N LYS A 105 18.08 -9.30 -2.94
CA LYS A 105 18.05 -9.73 -4.32
C LYS A 105 16.64 -9.97 -4.84
N HIS A 106 15.76 -10.65 -4.11
CA HIS A 106 14.39 -10.93 -4.55
C HIS A 106 13.58 -9.65 -4.78
N ILE A 107 13.74 -8.63 -3.92
CA ILE A 107 13.04 -7.36 -4.07
C ILE A 107 13.54 -6.60 -5.28
N ILE A 108 14.86 -6.56 -5.47
CA ILE A 108 15.47 -5.82 -6.58
C ILE A 108 15.22 -6.54 -7.90
N ASP A 109 15.39 -7.84 -7.98
CA ASP A 109 15.09 -8.62 -9.19
C ASP A 109 13.63 -8.45 -9.61
N TYR A 110 12.69 -8.43 -8.62
CA TYR A 110 11.28 -8.17 -8.88
C TYR A 110 11.07 -6.80 -9.54
N ALA A 111 11.66 -5.75 -8.97
CA ALA A 111 11.51 -4.38 -9.48
C ALA A 111 12.20 -4.20 -10.85
N GLU A 112 13.43 -4.69 -10.99
CA GLU A 112 14.20 -4.60 -12.24
C GLU A 112 13.59 -5.42 -13.40
N ALA A 113 12.85 -6.47 -13.08
CA ALA A 113 12.06 -7.23 -14.07
C ALA A 113 10.81 -6.47 -14.55
N GLY A 114 10.58 -5.24 -14.11
CA GLY A 114 9.42 -4.45 -14.52
C GLY A 114 8.11 -5.05 -14.06
N ARG A 115 8.01 -5.38 -12.76
CA ARG A 115 6.80 -5.94 -12.16
C ARG A 115 6.09 -4.90 -11.30
N PRO A 116 4.74 -4.93 -11.19
CA PRO A 116 3.95 -3.87 -10.56
C PRO A 116 4.14 -3.78 -9.05
N ILE A 117 4.13 -2.54 -8.53
CA ILE A 117 4.35 -2.24 -7.12
C ILE A 117 3.24 -1.33 -6.60
N VAL A 118 2.77 -1.63 -5.38
CA VAL A 118 1.95 -0.74 -4.54
C VAL A 118 2.72 -0.49 -3.26
N ALA A 119 3.12 0.76 -3.02
CA ALA A 119 3.96 1.13 -1.90
C ALA A 119 3.26 2.09 -0.94
N LEU A 120 3.46 1.88 0.37
CA LEU A 120 2.83 2.67 1.42
C LEU A 120 3.86 3.36 2.30
N ARG A 121 3.55 4.59 2.69
CA ARG A 121 4.18 5.42 3.73
C ARG A 121 5.70 5.32 3.74
N THR A 122 6.25 4.63 4.72
CA THR A 122 7.68 4.50 4.98
C THR A 122 8.46 3.77 3.90
N SER A 123 7.77 3.17 2.93
CA SER A 123 8.44 2.57 1.77
C SER A 123 9.23 3.59 0.94
N THR A 124 8.93 4.89 1.03
CA THR A 124 9.75 5.95 0.44
C THR A 124 11.17 6.03 1.04
N HIS A 125 11.39 5.41 2.21
CA HIS A 125 12.69 5.20 2.84
C HIS A 125 12.82 3.75 3.32
N ALA A 126 12.43 2.81 2.45
CA ALA A 126 12.41 1.38 2.75
C ALA A 126 13.76 0.85 3.21
N PHE A 127 14.86 1.31 2.61
CA PHE A 127 16.20 0.77 2.82
C PHE A 127 17.15 1.80 3.41
N ASN A 128 18.03 1.34 4.32
CA ASN A 128 19.04 2.18 4.96
C ASN A 128 20.23 1.33 5.40
N TYR A 129 21.14 1.06 4.48
CA TYR A 129 22.37 0.33 4.75
C TYR A 129 23.35 1.21 5.54
N GLN A 130 23.72 0.77 6.73
CA GLN A 130 24.66 1.44 7.65
C GLN A 130 25.79 0.52 8.10
N LYS A 131 25.54 -0.79 8.17
CA LYS A 131 26.51 -1.80 8.65
C LYS A 131 27.28 -2.40 7.46
N ASN A 132 26.57 -2.85 6.43
CA ASN A 132 27.15 -3.47 5.23
C ASN A 132 27.15 -2.51 4.04
N LEU A 133 28.01 -1.50 4.09
CA LEU A 133 28.17 -0.52 2.99
C LEU A 133 28.81 -1.13 1.73
N ALA A 134 29.44 -2.31 1.84
CA ALA A 134 30.00 -3.04 0.72
C ALA A 134 28.97 -3.85 -0.07
N SER A 135 27.74 -3.98 0.44
CA SER A 135 26.66 -4.63 -0.28
C SER A 135 26.38 -3.92 -1.62
N PRO A 136 26.20 -4.66 -2.74
CA PRO A 136 25.78 -4.06 -4.00
C PRO A 136 24.40 -3.40 -3.92
N TYR A 137 23.64 -3.68 -2.86
CA TYR A 137 22.33 -3.12 -2.58
C TYR A 137 22.36 -1.88 -1.70
N ALA A 138 23.52 -1.48 -1.12
CA ALA A 138 23.65 -0.28 -0.31
C ALA A 138 23.24 1.00 -1.08
N ARG A 139 23.39 1.01 -2.40
CA ARG A 139 22.95 2.09 -3.29
C ARG A 139 21.44 2.35 -3.26
N TYR A 140 20.61 1.39 -2.85
CA TYR A 140 19.17 1.57 -2.73
C TYR A 140 18.73 2.25 -1.44
N SER A 141 19.67 2.60 -0.55
CA SER A 141 19.42 3.37 0.67
C SER A 141 18.79 4.73 0.35
N PHE A 142 17.86 5.19 1.17
CA PHE A 142 17.05 6.39 0.92
C PHE A 142 17.84 7.70 0.82
N ARG A 143 19.08 7.74 1.31
CA ARG A 143 20.03 8.86 1.20
C ARG A 143 21.19 8.59 0.25
N SER A 144 21.09 7.56 -0.58
CA SER A 144 22.14 7.24 -1.54
C SER A 144 22.38 8.42 -2.49
N ARG A 145 23.67 8.70 -2.76
CA ARG A 145 24.09 9.64 -3.79
C ARG A 145 24.36 8.95 -5.12
N GLU A 146 24.81 7.71 -5.10
CA GLU A 146 25.09 6.89 -6.28
C GLU A 146 23.81 6.58 -7.07
N PHE A 147 22.75 6.21 -6.37
CA PHE A 147 21.40 6.03 -6.91
C PHE A 147 20.49 7.02 -6.21
N GLU A 148 20.58 8.28 -6.61
CA GLU A 148 20.12 9.47 -5.89
C GLU A 148 18.75 9.29 -5.24
N GLY A 149 18.68 9.36 -3.90
CA GLY A 149 17.46 9.13 -3.11
C GLY A 149 17.02 7.66 -3.05
N GLY A 150 17.86 6.75 -3.53
CA GLY A 150 17.68 5.30 -3.43
C GLY A 150 16.42 4.75 -4.08
N PHE A 151 15.94 3.63 -3.55
CA PHE A 151 14.75 2.96 -4.06
C PHE A 151 13.51 3.86 -4.05
N GLY A 152 13.33 4.64 -2.99
CA GLY A 152 12.19 5.56 -2.86
C GLY A 152 12.08 6.52 -4.03
N ARG A 153 13.16 7.25 -4.34
CA ARG A 153 13.14 8.25 -5.41
C ARG A 153 13.11 7.62 -6.79
N GLN A 154 13.95 6.63 -7.03
CA GLN A 154 14.14 6.08 -8.37
C GLN A 154 13.02 5.14 -8.79
N VAL A 155 12.56 4.29 -7.88
CA VAL A 155 11.53 3.29 -8.18
C VAL A 155 10.14 3.80 -7.83
N LEU A 156 9.97 4.44 -6.68
CA LEU A 156 8.65 4.83 -6.17
C LEU A 156 8.25 6.27 -6.54
N GLY A 157 9.18 7.13 -6.96
CA GLY A 157 8.91 8.49 -7.42
C GLY A 157 9.37 9.61 -6.50
N GLU A 158 9.60 9.36 -5.24
CA GLU A 158 10.34 10.24 -4.33
C GLU A 158 10.76 9.51 -3.05
N THR A 159 11.84 10.00 -2.43
CA THR A 159 12.31 9.54 -1.13
C THR A 159 11.73 10.41 -0.01
N TRP A 160 11.73 9.87 1.21
CA TRP A 160 11.38 10.66 2.39
C TRP A 160 12.43 11.74 2.67
N ILE A 161 11.98 12.96 2.89
CA ILE A 161 12.79 14.11 3.25
C ILE A 161 12.47 14.56 4.67
N ASN A 162 11.19 14.79 4.95
CA ASN A 162 10.70 15.25 6.25
C ASN A 162 9.18 15.03 6.37
N HIS A 163 8.64 15.21 7.57
CA HIS A 163 7.21 15.34 7.80
C HIS A 163 6.68 16.69 7.29
N TYR A 164 5.43 16.74 6.85
CA TYR A 164 4.81 17.96 6.35
C TYR A 164 3.77 18.54 7.31
N GLY A 165 3.06 17.72 8.02
CA GLY A 165 2.20 18.11 9.15
C GLY A 165 2.98 18.06 10.47
N VAL A 166 2.34 18.49 11.55
CA VAL A 166 2.86 18.29 12.91
C VAL A 166 2.43 16.91 13.39
N HIS A 167 3.43 16.04 13.56
CA HIS A 167 3.22 14.64 13.93
C HIS A 167 2.35 14.50 15.19
N GLN A 168 1.31 13.66 15.13
CA GLN A 168 0.34 13.42 16.20
C GLN A 168 -0.48 14.66 16.65
N GLN A 169 -0.49 15.74 15.86
CA GLN A 169 -1.30 16.94 16.12
C GLN A 169 -2.13 17.34 14.91
N GLU A 170 -1.67 17.03 13.71
CA GLU A 170 -2.33 17.35 12.47
C GLU A 170 -2.64 16.06 11.69
N SER A 171 -3.84 16.02 11.14
CA SER A 171 -4.31 14.93 10.29
C SER A 171 -4.30 15.34 8.82
N THR A 172 -4.63 14.40 7.93
CA THR A 172 -4.59 14.64 6.49
C THR A 172 -5.89 14.21 5.82
N ARG A 173 -6.45 15.10 5.00
CA ARG A 173 -7.51 14.76 4.04
C ARG A 173 -6.95 14.70 2.63
N GLY A 174 -7.19 13.60 1.94
CA GLY A 174 -6.85 13.46 0.53
C GLY A 174 -7.92 14.08 -0.36
N VAL A 175 -7.49 14.98 -1.25
CA VAL A 175 -8.33 15.55 -2.30
C VAL A 175 -7.81 15.13 -3.67
N PRO A 176 -8.67 14.80 -4.66
CA PRO A 176 -8.20 14.44 -5.99
C PRO A 176 -7.29 15.52 -6.58
N ALA A 177 -6.19 15.13 -7.20
CA ALA A 177 -5.38 16.06 -7.98
C ALA A 177 -6.18 16.55 -9.20
N PRO A 178 -5.98 17.79 -9.66
CA PRO A 178 -6.69 18.35 -10.79
C PRO A 178 -6.62 17.44 -12.02
N GLY A 179 -7.78 17.08 -12.59
CA GLY A 179 -7.92 16.19 -13.74
C GLY A 179 -7.85 14.70 -13.42
N MET A 180 -7.66 14.33 -12.14
CA MET A 180 -7.58 12.93 -11.70
C MET A 180 -8.86 12.40 -11.05
N GLU A 181 -9.93 13.19 -10.98
CA GLU A 181 -11.20 12.86 -10.29
C GLU A 181 -11.83 11.57 -10.82
N ARG A 182 -11.60 11.27 -12.10
CA ARG A 182 -12.12 10.08 -12.80
C ARG A 182 -11.09 8.95 -12.95
N HIS A 183 -9.91 9.11 -12.36
CA HIS A 183 -8.89 8.06 -12.45
C HIS A 183 -9.40 6.75 -11.84
N PRO A 184 -9.13 5.58 -12.47
CA PRO A 184 -9.65 4.28 -11.99
C PRO A 184 -9.37 3.99 -10.51
N ILE A 185 -8.24 4.42 -9.97
CA ILE A 185 -7.89 4.27 -8.56
C ILE A 185 -8.87 5.01 -7.64
N LEU A 186 -9.46 6.12 -8.09
CA LEU A 186 -10.43 6.90 -7.31
C LEU A 186 -11.89 6.49 -7.54
N ARG A 187 -12.14 5.40 -8.30
CA ARG A 187 -13.51 4.91 -8.55
C ARG A 187 -14.21 4.52 -7.26
N GLY A 188 -15.33 5.20 -6.95
CA GLY A 188 -16.12 4.97 -5.74
C GLY A 188 -15.43 5.37 -4.43
N VAL A 189 -14.25 5.99 -4.52
CA VAL A 189 -13.54 6.56 -3.37
C VAL A 189 -14.23 7.85 -2.94
N LYS A 190 -14.48 7.97 -1.64
CA LYS A 190 -15.05 9.16 -1.01
C LYS A 190 -14.30 9.42 0.29
N ASP A 191 -14.04 10.68 0.59
CA ASP A 191 -13.46 11.15 1.85
C ASP A 191 -12.26 10.33 2.35
N VAL A 192 -11.19 10.36 1.61
CA VAL A 192 -9.92 9.80 2.09
C VAL A 192 -9.40 10.68 3.24
N TRP A 193 -9.37 10.12 4.43
CA TRP A 193 -8.88 10.80 5.61
C TRP A 193 -8.04 9.83 6.47
N GLY A 194 -7.03 10.37 7.15
CA GLY A 194 -6.21 9.62 8.09
C GLY A 194 -5.71 10.48 9.24
N PRO A 195 -5.69 9.94 10.48
CA PRO A 195 -5.22 10.64 11.68
C PRO A 195 -3.69 10.69 11.72
N SER A 196 -3.08 11.10 10.63
CA SER A 196 -1.63 11.22 10.52
C SER A 196 -1.22 12.36 9.61
N ASP A 197 -0.07 12.93 9.93
CA ASP A 197 0.67 13.79 9.03
C ASP A 197 1.20 13.00 7.81
N VAL A 198 1.55 13.69 6.76
CA VAL A 198 2.16 13.15 5.56
C VAL A 198 3.57 13.69 5.35
N TYR A 199 4.24 13.25 4.29
CA TYR A 199 5.63 13.66 4.03
C TYR A 199 5.69 14.90 3.15
N ALA A 200 6.77 15.65 3.28
CA ALA A 200 7.06 16.85 2.49
C ALA A 200 7.48 16.48 1.06
N ILE A 201 6.56 15.89 0.31
CA ILE A 201 6.76 15.59 -1.11
C ILE A 201 6.38 16.84 -1.91
N THR A 202 7.36 17.62 -2.28
CA THR A 202 7.16 18.85 -3.06
C THR A 202 7.42 18.67 -4.55
N THR A 203 8.22 17.69 -4.91
CA THR A 203 8.60 17.39 -6.30
C THR A 203 8.62 15.89 -6.48
N LEU A 204 7.90 15.42 -7.48
CA LEU A 204 7.93 14.02 -7.91
C LEU A 204 8.90 13.85 -9.08
N THR A 205 9.55 12.69 -9.19
CA THR A 205 10.56 12.42 -10.21
C THR A 205 10.03 11.61 -11.40
N GLY A 206 10.69 11.76 -12.54
CA GLY A 206 10.37 11.02 -13.76
C GLY A 206 8.97 11.32 -14.29
N ASP A 207 8.25 10.29 -14.67
CA ASP A 207 6.88 10.36 -15.19
C ASP A 207 5.79 10.33 -14.11
N SER A 208 6.19 10.54 -12.84
CA SER A 208 5.27 10.49 -11.70
C SER A 208 4.15 11.52 -11.82
N LYS A 209 2.91 11.09 -11.57
CA LYS A 209 1.72 11.94 -11.62
C LYS A 209 0.94 11.81 -10.31
N PRO A 210 0.71 12.91 -9.57
CA PRO A 210 -0.12 12.89 -8.38
C PRO A 210 -1.56 12.49 -8.74
N ILE A 211 -2.16 11.61 -7.95
CA ILE A 211 -3.57 11.25 -8.04
C ILE A 211 -4.34 11.93 -6.92
N LEU A 212 -3.75 11.98 -5.74
CA LEU A 212 -4.33 12.56 -4.55
C LEU A 212 -3.36 13.55 -3.93
N LEU A 213 -3.88 14.72 -3.56
CA LEU A 213 -3.16 15.74 -2.82
C LEU A 213 -3.63 15.71 -1.35
N GLY A 214 -2.72 15.87 -0.42
CA GLY A 214 -3.00 15.94 1.01
C GLY A 214 -3.25 17.37 1.45
N GLN A 215 -4.43 17.58 2.03
CA GLN A 215 -4.78 18.77 2.77
C GLN A 215 -4.51 18.51 4.25
N VAL A 216 -3.56 19.23 4.82
CA VAL A 216 -3.29 19.15 6.26
C VAL A 216 -4.45 19.81 7.02
N LEU A 217 -4.98 19.12 8.01
CA LEU A 217 -6.04 19.63 8.89
C LEU A 217 -5.41 20.07 10.22
N ALA A 218 -5.91 21.19 10.77
CA ALA A 218 -5.45 21.76 12.05
C ALA A 218 -6.06 21.01 13.24
N GLY A 219 -5.84 19.68 13.31
CA GLY A 219 -6.32 18.78 14.35
C GLY A 219 -6.43 17.34 13.87
N MET A 220 -6.81 16.44 14.78
CA MET A 220 -6.78 14.99 14.61
C MET A 220 -8.16 14.39 14.30
N GLU A 221 -9.18 15.22 14.09
CA GLU A 221 -10.53 14.77 13.80
C GLU A 221 -10.87 14.95 12.31
N PRO A 222 -11.72 14.11 11.73
CA PRO A 222 -12.17 14.28 10.35
C PRO A 222 -12.85 15.62 10.08
N THR A 223 -13.41 16.24 11.11
CA THR A 223 -14.10 17.55 11.06
C THR A 223 -13.18 18.74 11.30
N SER A 224 -11.90 18.49 11.60
CA SER A 224 -10.92 19.57 11.81
C SER A 224 -10.80 20.44 10.56
N PRO A 225 -10.67 21.77 10.70
CA PRO A 225 -10.56 22.66 9.55
C PRO A 225 -9.21 22.48 8.84
N PRO A 226 -9.13 22.81 7.55
CA PRO A 226 -7.86 22.91 6.85
C PRO A 226 -6.90 23.87 7.52
N ASN A 227 -5.62 23.50 7.61
CA ASN A 227 -4.57 24.42 8.08
C ASN A 227 -4.24 25.41 6.95
N PRO A 228 -4.55 26.73 7.11
CA PRO A 228 -4.34 27.71 6.04
C PRO A 228 -2.87 28.00 5.73
N ALA A 229 -1.95 27.67 6.64
CA ALA A 229 -0.51 27.84 6.45
C ALA A 229 0.12 26.70 5.64
N LYS A 230 -0.62 25.62 5.37
CA LYS A 230 -0.12 24.44 4.66
C LYS A 230 -0.71 24.33 3.25
N LYS A 231 0.16 24.26 2.25
CA LYS A 231 -0.23 24.00 0.86
C LYS A 231 -0.57 22.53 0.67
N LEU A 232 -1.31 22.22 -0.38
CA LEU A 232 -1.55 20.83 -0.80
C LEU A 232 -0.23 20.22 -1.28
N VAL A 233 0.04 18.97 -0.89
CA VAL A 233 1.21 18.20 -1.34
C VAL A 233 0.78 16.83 -1.87
N PRO A 234 1.49 16.22 -2.83
CA PRO A 234 1.19 14.86 -3.27
C PRO A 234 1.22 13.87 -2.09
N VAL A 235 0.13 13.10 -1.92
CA VAL A 235 0.05 12.03 -0.92
C VAL A 235 -0.21 10.66 -1.54
N ALA A 236 -0.64 10.64 -2.81
CA ALA A 236 -0.66 9.43 -3.61
C ALA A 236 -0.39 9.77 -5.08
N TRP A 237 0.43 8.96 -5.72
CA TRP A 237 0.82 9.15 -7.11
C TRP A 237 1.05 7.83 -7.83
N ILE A 238 1.09 7.89 -9.15
CA ILE A 238 1.44 6.81 -10.05
C ILE A 238 2.72 7.13 -10.79
N LYS A 239 3.46 6.09 -11.17
CA LYS A 239 4.71 6.17 -11.93
C LYS A 239 4.88 4.90 -12.77
N SER A 240 5.76 4.95 -13.77
CA SER A 240 6.29 3.76 -14.42
C SER A 240 7.71 3.47 -13.93
N TYR A 241 8.03 2.20 -13.71
CA TYR A 241 9.39 1.75 -13.50
C TYR A 241 9.65 0.49 -14.33
N LYS A 242 10.66 0.51 -15.23
CA LYS A 242 10.94 -0.60 -16.16
C LYS A 242 9.69 -1.09 -16.92
N GLY A 243 8.79 -0.17 -17.25
CA GLY A 243 7.54 -0.48 -17.95
C GLY A 243 6.39 -0.97 -17.04
N ALA A 244 6.65 -1.25 -15.78
CA ALA A 244 5.62 -1.63 -14.83
C ALA A 244 4.93 -0.42 -14.19
N ARG A 245 3.70 -0.62 -13.73
CA ARG A 245 2.92 0.37 -12.98
C ARG A 245 3.31 0.36 -11.52
N VAL A 246 3.62 1.53 -10.99
CA VAL A 246 3.93 1.76 -9.58
C VAL A 246 2.93 2.75 -9.02
N PHE A 247 2.26 2.38 -7.94
CA PHE A 247 1.45 3.29 -7.11
C PHE A 247 2.15 3.47 -5.78
N THR A 248 2.25 4.73 -5.33
CA THR A 248 2.84 5.06 -4.04
C THR A 248 1.93 6.02 -3.29
N THR A 249 1.79 5.81 -1.98
CA THR A 249 1.12 6.75 -1.08
C THR A 249 1.95 6.99 0.17
N THR A 250 1.99 8.24 0.64
CA THR A 250 2.58 8.60 1.95
C THR A 250 1.61 8.39 3.10
N MET A 251 0.37 8.02 2.82
CA MET A 251 -0.57 7.51 3.81
C MET A 251 -0.27 6.03 4.12
N GLY A 252 -0.75 5.53 5.25
CA GLY A 252 -0.50 4.15 5.71
C GLY A 252 -0.39 4.04 7.22
N HIS A 253 -0.67 5.13 7.97
CA HIS A 253 -0.87 5.03 9.41
C HIS A 253 -1.96 3.99 9.72
N PRO A 254 -1.87 3.20 10.79
CA PRO A 254 -2.89 2.18 11.10
C PRO A 254 -4.30 2.76 11.15
N GLY A 255 -4.48 3.99 11.65
CA GLY A 255 -5.76 4.69 11.64
C GLY A 255 -6.28 5.07 10.24
N ASP A 256 -5.41 5.24 9.24
CA ASP A 256 -5.83 5.51 7.86
C ASP A 256 -6.63 4.31 7.32
N PHE A 257 -6.29 3.08 7.73
CA PHE A 257 -7.02 1.88 7.36
C PHE A 257 -8.41 1.78 8.00
N ALA A 258 -8.72 2.56 9.03
CA ALA A 258 -10.08 2.66 9.54
C ALA A 258 -11.02 3.41 8.57
N ASN A 259 -10.45 4.23 7.66
CA ASN A 259 -11.21 5.00 6.67
C ASN A 259 -11.54 4.17 5.43
N ASP A 260 -12.82 4.07 5.08
CA ASP A 260 -13.33 3.34 3.90
C ASP A 260 -12.76 3.87 2.58
N GLY A 261 -12.63 5.19 2.47
CA GLY A 261 -12.10 5.84 1.27
C GLY A 261 -10.66 5.44 1.02
N PHE A 262 -9.84 5.44 2.06
CA PHE A 262 -8.45 5.00 1.98
C PHE A 262 -8.35 3.52 1.58
N ARG A 263 -9.06 2.61 2.27
CA ARG A 263 -9.04 1.19 1.91
C ARG A 263 -9.48 0.94 0.46
N ARG A 264 -10.51 1.69 0.00
CA ARG A 264 -11.00 1.54 -1.38
C ARG A 264 -10.00 2.04 -2.41
N MET A 265 -9.31 3.12 -2.13
CA MET A 265 -8.19 3.59 -2.95
C MET A 265 -7.10 2.52 -3.04
N MET A 266 -6.74 1.88 -1.93
CA MET A 266 -5.72 0.82 -1.89
C MET A 266 -6.14 -0.43 -2.67
N VAL A 267 -7.39 -0.87 -2.54
CA VAL A 267 -7.95 -1.98 -3.34
C VAL A 267 -7.88 -1.64 -4.83
N ASN A 268 -8.35 -0.46 -5.21
CA ASN A 268 -8.33 -0.02 -6.60
C ASN A 268 -6.91 0.12 -7.15
N ALA A 269 -5.95 0.54 -6.31
CA ALA A 269 -4.54 0.61 -6.68
C ALA A 269 -3.96 -0.78 -7.01
N CYS A 270 -4.34 -1.82 -6.27
CA CYS A 270 -3.95 -3.20 -6.59
C CYS A 270 -4.50 -3.65 -7.96
N TYR A 271 -5.77 -3.38 -8.23
CA TYR A 271 -6.34 -3.67 -9.56
C TYR A 271 -5.65 -2.89 -10.67
N TRP A 272 -5.44 -1.59 -10.46
CA TRP A 272 -4.80 -0.72 -11.45
C TRP A 272 -3.37 -1.15 -11.74
N ALA A 273 -2.58 -1.45 -10.72
CA ALA A 273 -1.21 -1.90 -10.87
C ALA A 273 -1.13 -3.18 -11.71
N LEU A 274 -2.10 -4.08 -11.57
CA LEU A 274 -2.24 -5.33 -12.34
C LEU A 274 -2.81 -5.14 -13.76
N GLY A 275 -3.11 -3.91 -14.21
CA GLY A 275 -3.77 -3.67 -15.50
C GLY A 275 -5.21 -4.16 -15.55
N MET A 276 -5.89 -4.18 -14.42
CA MET A 276 -7.25 -4.72 -14.27
C MET A 276 -8.31 -3.62 -14.00
N GLU A 277 -8.14 -2.41 -14.52
CA GLU A 277 -9.02 -1.27 -14.27
C GLU A 277 -10.48 -1.51 -14.65
N SER A 278 -10.69 -2.25 -15.72
CA SER A 278 -12.03 -2.62 -16.18
C SER A 278 -12.78 -3.51 -15.18
N LYS A 279 -12.03 -4.21 -14.30
CA LYS A 279 -12.57 -5.10 -13.28
C LYS A 279 -12.78 -4.42 -11.93
N ILE A 280 -12.36 -3.17 -11.76
CA ILE A 280 -12.63 -2.41 -10.54
C ILE A 280 -14.14 -2.22 -10.40
N PRO A 281 -14.79 -2.71 -9.32
CA PRO A 281 -16.21 -2.52 -9.11
C PRO A 281 -16.56 -1.02 -9.01
N ARG A 282 -17.79 -0.64 -9.37
CA ARG A 282 -18.27 0.75 -9.20
C ARG A 282 -18.03 1.26 -7.77
N ARG A 283 -18.17 0.37 -6.78
CA ARG A 283 -17.79 0.58 -5.37
C ARG A 283 -17.21 -0.72 -4.84
N ALA A 284 -15.89 -0.82 -4.78
CA ALA A 284 -15.20 -1.98 -4.24
C ALA A 284 -15.60 -2.21 -2.77
N LYS A 285 -15.86 -3.46 -2.40
CA LYS A 285 -16.13 -3.86 -1.02
C LYS A 285 -14.84 -3.80 -0.21
N VAL A 286 -14.88 -3.16 0.96
CA VAL A 286 -13.68 -2.88 1.76
C VAL A 286 -13.88 -3.11 3.26
N ASP A 287 -14.94 -3.83 3.62
CA ASP A 287 -15.17 -4.20 5.02
C ASP A 287 -14.09 -5.17 5.50
N PHE A 288 -13.56 -4.95 6.67
CA PHE A 288 -12.67 -5.93 7.27
C PHE A 288 -13.43 -7.23 7.57
N THR A 289 -12.77 -8.35 7.33
CA THR A 289 -13.28 -9.70 7.61
C THR A 289 -12.83 -10.22 8.98
N VAL A 290 -11.99 -9.46 9.66
CA VAL A 290 -11.50 -9.68 11.02
C VAL A 290 -11.59 -8.38 11.79
N PRO A 291 -11.71 -8.40 13.13
CA PRO A 291 -11.62 -7.19 13.93
C PRO A 291 -10.33 -6.41 13.64
N TYR A 292 -10.44 -5.10 13.45
CA TYR A 292 -9.31 -4.22 13.21
C TYR A 292 -9.26 -3.13 14.27
N ASN A 293 -8.46 -3.35 15.30
CA ASN A 293 -8.17 -2.43 16.40
C ASN A 293 -6.66 -2.32 16.53
N PRO A 294 -6.01 -1.49 15.70
CA PRO A 294 -4.56 -1.43 15.69
C PRO A 294 -4.00 -0.82 16.97
N SER A 295 -2.86 -1.33 17.38
CA SER A 295 -2.10 -0.77 18.49
C SER A 295 -1.66 0.66 18.19
N PRO A 296 -1.43 1.51 19.20
CA PRO A 296 -0.83 2.83 19.00
C PRO A 296 0.50 2.76 18.24
N ILE A 297 0.77 3.76 17.42
CA ILE A 297 2.05 3.88 16.72
C ILE A 297 3.22 4.06 17.70
N GLY A 298 4.42 3.85 17.21
CA GLY A 298 5.65 4.04 17.97
C GLY A 298 6.65 2.92 17.70
N PHE A 299 7.93 3.20 17.95
CA PHE A 299 8.99 2.25 17.65
C PHE A 299 8.88 0.97 18.45
N ARG A 300 8.95 -0.15 17.77
CA ARG A 300 9.16 -1.46 18.39
C ARG A 300 10.66 -1.68 18.58
N LYS A 301 11.06 -1.98 19.80
CA LYS A 301 12.42 -2.47 20.06
C LYS A 301 12.48 -3.95 19.69
N ARG A 302 13.62 -4.38 19.15
CA ARG A 302 13.92 -5.81 18.94
C ARG A 302 13.82 -6.54 20.28
N LYS A 303 13.07 -7.64 20.32
CA LYS A 303 12.94 -8.51 21.51
C LYS A 303 14.15 -9.41 21.63
#